data_0a8aae5e64276347fda1f588c30e5205
#
_entry.id   0a8aae5e64276347fda1f588c30e5205
#
_cell.length_a   1.000
_cell.length_b   1.000
_cell.length_c   1.000
_cell.angle_alpha   90.00
_cell.angle_beta   90.00
_cell.angle_gamma   90.00
#
_symmetry.space_group_name_H-M   'P 1'
#
loop_
_entity.id
_entity.type
_entity.pdbx_description
1 polymer ?
#
loop_
_entity_poly.entity_id
_entity_poly.type
_entity_poly.pdbx_seq_one_letter_code
_entity_poly.pdbx_strand_id
1 'polypeptide(L)'
;MSTVNPSFYRVPGAQPACVADAASTREHRHRHRRYTPGCGRPVFPGISAFQYPGFSIIRPMLDFLHLPPWLLAQLTRWLDWLRAPLHTGPLDDVNPVDFWHGVLMGTAGAVLVPVAVLAARYWKIVPGQDWPRIINHRGWQRVHGLCGVAAVLCLVAGVAMAFYGMSLASHLAHPHAWMGWGVMAVLLLLVVNIALRGSIGGPGRHQARTLVHLHDVPGDHYDMTRRRRIFEHGHRWLGYGLMLALFANVMTGYWHVNVPRGLALATLAWWACLALMAWRWERQGRAVDGYQARWGPSMAHPGNRIPRLGGGLHRYTEEEYRRLSWGGQVMRRRQKRTTRRRRSDRQEAARRKLEASERQEMFTATQVSVPAPTTETLPEASEQVPGHDPSAAETGPGQDTAR
;
A
#
# COMPACT_ATOMS: atom_id res chain seq x y z
N MET A 1 -39.22 8.36 -56.71
CA MET A 1 -40.57 8.05 -56.24
C MET A 1 -40.58 6.59 -55.82
N SER A 2 -40.51 6.34 -54.52
CA SER A 2 -40.95 5.09 -53.90
C SER A 2 -40.82 5.33 -52.36
N THR A 3 -41.96 5.48 -51.76
CA THR A 3 -42.20 5.68 -50.35
C THR A 3 -42.08 4.35 -49.62
N VAL A 4 -41.17 4.26 -48.64
CA VAL A 4 -41.07 3.14 -47.71
C VAL A 4 -41.72 3.55 -46.40
N ASN A 5 -42.74 2.79 -46.02
CA ASN A 5 -43.56 2.90 -44.82
C ASN A 5 -42.80 2.27 -43.61
N PRO A 6 -42.60 2.94 -42.47
CA PRO A 6 -42.03 2.30 -41.28
C PRO A 6 -43.16 1.68 -40.46
N SER A 7 -43.17 0.36 -40.38
CA SER A 7 -44.02 -0.42 -39.48
C SER A 7 -43.59 -0.22 -38.03
N PHE A 8 -44.51 0.26 -37.22
CA PHE A 8 -44.44 0.41 -35.78
C PHE A 8 -44.40 -0.97 -35.09
N TYR A 9 -43.30 -1.26 -34.42
CA TYR A 9 -43.29 -2.31 -33.37
C TYR A 9 -43.86 -1.73 -32.08
N ARG A 10 -45.02 -2.16 -31.68
CA ARG A 10 -45.69 -1.81 -30.42
C ARG A 10 -45.17 -2.77 -29.34
N VAL A 11 -44.39 -2.26 -28.36
CA VAL A 11 -44.05 -2.98 -27.16
C VAL A 11 -45.21 -2.84 -26.16
N PRO A 12 -45.83 -3.90 -25.65
CA PRO A 12 -46.89 -3.81 -24.65
C PRO A 12 -46.26 -3.53 -23.28
N GLY A 13 -46.68 -2.48 -22.61
CA GLY A 13 -46.35 -2.21 -21.20
C GLY A 13 -45.90 -0.82 -20.82
N ALA A 14 -45.87 0.15 -21.72
CA ALA A 14 -45.56 1.53 -21.36
C ALA A 14 -46.81 2.25 -20.86
N GLN A 15 -46.87 2.63 -19.60
CA GLN A 15 -47.87 3.55 -19.07
C GLN A 15 -47.68 4.95 -19.64
N PRO A 16 -48.78 5.73 -19.85
CA PRO A 16 -48.72 7.02 -20.52
C PRO A 16 -47.96 8.08 -19.67
N ALA A 17 -47.12 8.82 -20.35
CA ALA A 17 -46.44 10.01 -19.83
C ALA A 17 -47.51 11.08 -19.49
N CYS A 18 -47.41 11.65 -18.29
CA CYS A 18 -48.21 12.82 -17.92
C CYS A 18 -47.79 14.01 -18.79
N VAL A 19 -48.66 14.41 -19.69
CA VAL A 19 -48.60 15.68 -20.42
C VAL A 19 -49.01 16.78 -19.43
N ALA A 20 -48.09 17.71 -19.12
CA ALA A 20 -48.43 18.91 -18.36
C ALA A 20 -49.00 19.94 -19.31
N ASP A 21 -50.29 20.23 -19.17
CA ASP A 21 -50.97 21.37 -19.79
C ASP A 21 -50.39 22.69 -19.28
N ALA A 22 -49.82 23.45 -20.17
CA ALA A 22 -49.39 24.83 -19.95
C ALA A 22 -50.45 25.79 -20.49
N ALA A 23 -51.35 26.20 -19.63
CA ALA A 23 -52.15 27.39 -19.92
C ALA A 23 -52.47 28.20 -18.66
N SER A 24 -51.99 29.45 -18.69
CA SER A 24 -52.59 30.67 -18.10
C SER A 24 -52.75 30.73 -16.58
N THR A 25 -52.05 31.60 -15.90
CA THR A 25 -52.42 32.99 -15.52
C THR A 25 -51.46 33.50 -14.42
N ARG A 26 -51.08 34.75 -14.60
CA ARG A 26 -50.40 35.57 -13.60
C ARG A 26 -51.23 35.68 -12.33
N GLU A 27 -50.62 35.35 -11.18
CA GLU A 27 -50.85 36.09 -9.92
C GLU A 27 -49.71 35.87 -8.93
N HIS A 28 -49.15 36.99 -8.45
CA HIS A 28 -48.17 37.07 -7.40
C HIS A 28 -48.73 36.51 -6.10
N ARG A 29 -48.10 35.47 -5.54
CA ARG A 29 -48.06 35.26 -4.09
C ARG A 29 -46.88 34.35 -3.69
N HIS A 30 -46.04 34.84 -2.82
CA HIS A 30 -45.08 34.03 -2.08
C HIS A 30 -45.78 32.82 -1.44
N ARG A 31 -45.46 31.62 -1.90
CA ARG A 31 -45.79 30.37 -1.18
C ARG A 31 -44.59 29.45 -1.24
N HIS A 32 -44.15 29.04 -0.03
CA HIS A 32 -43.25 27.93 0.20
C HIS A 32 -43.63 26.76 -0.71
N ARG A 33 -42.72 26.37 -1.63
CA ARG A 33 -42.83 25.14 -2.38
C ARG A 33 -42.73 23.96 -1.41
N ARG A 34 -43.84 23.34 -1.08
CA ARG A 34 -43.85 21.99 -0.54
C ARG A 34 -43.42 21.06 -1.67
N TYR A 35 -42.36 20.32 -1.45
CA TYR A 35 -41.94 19.24 -2.32
C TYR A 35 -43.02 18.16 -2.26
N THR A 36 -43.71 17.92 -3.39
CA THR A 36 -44.58 16.77 -3.56
C THR A 36 -43.72 15.54 -3.90
N PRO A 37 -43.72 14.48 -3.09
CA PRO A 37 -43.05 13.24 -3.42
C PRO A 37 -43.95 12.45 -4.39
N GLY A 38 -43.58 12.40 -5.67
CA GLY A 38 -44.42 11.73 -6.64
C GLY A 38 -43.70 11.44 -7.96
N CYS A 39 -42.60 10.68 -7.91
CA CYS A 39 -42.19 9.80 -9.00
C CYS A 39 -41.56 8.57 -8.33
N GLY A 40 -42.32 7.48 -8.31
CA GLY A 40 -41.95 6.26 -7.61
C GLY A 40 -40.65 5.67 -8.15
N ARG A 41 -39.63 5.65 -7.32
CA ARG A 41 -38.50 4.73 -7.48
C ARG A 41 -39.06 3.31 -7.43
N PRO A 42 -38.54 2.36 -8.22
CA PRO A 42 -38.93 0.96 -8.06
C PRO A 42 -38.64 0.52 -6.64
N VAL A 43 -39.64 0.30 -5.83
CA VAL A 43 -39.56 -0.26 -4.50
C VAL A 43 -39.27 -1.76 -4.69
N PHE A 44 -38.04 -2.17 -4.43
CA PHE A 44 -37.74 -3.60 -4.30
C PHE A 44 -38.39 -4.09 -3.01
N PRO A 45 -39.32 -5.03 -3.05
CA PRO A 45 -39.95 -5.56 -1.85
C PRO A 45 -38.93 -6.44 -1.13
N GLY A 46 -38.61 -6.08 0.10
CA GLY A 46 -38.04 -7.04 1.06
C GLY A 46 -36.66 -6.78 1.62
N ILE A 47 -36.04 -5.61 1.45
CA ILE A 47 -34.82 -5.27 2.18
C ILE A 47 -35.13 -4.13 3.15
N SER A 48 -35.52 -4.51 4.38
CA SER A 48 -35.62 -3.58 5.50
C SER A 48 -34.31 -2.84 5.69
N ALA A 49 -34.42 -1.55 6.01
CA ALA A 49 -33.36 -0.58 6.25
C ALA A 49 -32.08 -1.24 6.78
N PHE A 50 -30.98 -1.07 6.04
CA PHE A 50 -29.65 -1.53 6.46
C PHE A 50 -29.24 -0.67 7.68
N GLN A 51 -29.65 -1.10 8.87
CA GLN A 51 -29.17 -0.52 10.11
C GLN A 51 -27.67 -0.82 10.18
N TYR A 52 -26.85 0.21 10.35
CA TYR A 52 -25.40 0.07 10.54
C TYR A 52 -25.11 -0.91 11.69
N PRO A 53 -24.74 -2.18 11.42
CA PRO A 53 -24.77 -3.25 12.45
C PRO A 53 -23.65 -3.11 13.50
N GLY A 54 -22.64 -2.30 13.22
CA GLY A 54 -21.45 -2.22 14.07
C GLY A 54 -21.66 -1.57 15.44
N PHE A 55 -22.74 -0.79 15.63
CA PHE A 55 -22.95 -0.08 16.89
C PHE A 55 -23.92 -0.75 17.86
N SER A 56 -24.72 -1.71 17.42
CA SER A 56 -25.65 -2.46 18.30
C SER A 56 -24.93 -3.35 19.32
N ILE A 57 -23.67 -3.69 19.06
CA ILE A 57 -22.85 -4.55 19.93
C ILE A 57 -22.21 -3.76 21.09
N ILE A 58 -22.06 -2.43 20.97
CA ILE A 58 -21.31 -1.62 21.95
C ILE A 58 -22.10 -1.48 23.27
N ARG A 59 -23.42 -1.34 23.21
CA ARG A 59 -24.23 -1.14 24.43
C ARG A 59 -24.19 -2.34 25.39
N PRO A 60 -24.44 -3.60 24.96
CA PRO A 60 -24.27 -4.75 25.86
C PRO A 60 -22.82 -4.93 26.35
N MET A 61 -21.82 -4.49 25.58
CA MET A 61 -20.43 -4.53 26.03
C MET A 61 -20.15 -3.49 27.14
N LEU A 62 -20.78 -2.30 27.07
CA LEU A 62 -20.67 -1.29 28.13
C LEU A 62 -21.37 -1.73 29.41
N ASP A 63 -22.51 -2.39 29.29
CA ASP A 63 -23.27 -2.93 30.46
C ASP A 63 -22.45 -4.02 31.18
N PHE A 64 -21.67 -4.81 30.44
CA PHE A 64 -20.77 -5.83 31.00
C PHE A 64 -19.58 -5.22 31.79
N LEU A 65 -19.17 -3.98 31.51
CA LEU A 65 -18.01 -3.35 32.15
C LEU A 65 -18.28 -2.82 33.56
N HIS A 66 -19.51 -2.97 34.10
CA HIS A 66 -19.90 -2.53 35.46
C HIS A 66 -19.46 -1.10 35.79
N LEU A 67 -19.57 -0.19 34.82
CA LEU A 67 -19.13 1.21 34.96
C LEU A 67 -20.08 1.96 35.93
N PRO A 68 -19.57 3.00 36.63
CA PRO A 68 -20.42 3.89 37.44
C PRO A 68 -21.54 4.50 36.59
N PRO A 69 -22.78 4.61 37.12
CA PRO A 69 -23.94 5.08 36.33
C PRO A 69 -23.75 6.43 35.65
N TRP A 70 -23.02 7.38 36.27
CA TRP A 70 -22.72 8.66 35.67
C TRP A 70 -21.79 8.56 34.45
N LEU A 71 -20.81 7.63 34.48
CA LEU A 71 -19.90 7.38 33.36
C LEU A 71 -20.62 6.69 32.21
N LEU A 72 -21.45 5.69 32.53
CA LEU A 72 -22.29 5.02 31.56
C LEU A 72 -23.24 6.00 30.85
N ALA A 73 -23.89 6.90 31.61
CA ALA A 73 -24.74 7.95 31.04
C ALA A 73 -23.98 8.94 30.14
N GLN A 74 -22.73 9.24 30.47
CA GLN A 74 -21.89 10.08 29.63
C GLN A 74 -21.51 9.36 28.33
N LEU A 75 -21.05 8.12 28.41
CA LEU A 75 -20.67 7.30 27.26
C LEU A 75 -21.85 7.08 26.31
N THR A 76 -23.04 6.81 26.85
CA THR A 76 -24.25 6.65 26.01
C THR A 76 -24.60 7.95 25.29
N ARG A 77 -24.53 9.12 25.95
CA ARG A 77 -24.74 10.42 25.29
C ARG A 77 -23.75 10.67 24.16
N TRP A 78 -22.46 10.35 24.36
CA TRP A 78 -21.44 10.45 23.31
C TRP A 78 -21.71 9.49 22.15
N LEU A 79 -22.11 8.26 22.42
CA LEU A 79 -22.46 7.30 21.38
C LEU A 79 -23.68 7.75 20.57
N ASP A 80 -24.70 8.27 21.23
CA ASP A 80 -25.89 8.78 20.56
C ASP A 80 -25.56 10.00 19.70
N TRP A 81 -24.68 10.89 20.19
CA TRP A 81 -24.19 12.02 19.41
C TRP A 81 -23.37 11.59 18.19
N LEU A 82 -22.54 10.56 18.31
CA LEU A 82 -21.78 9.98 17.18
C LEU A 82 -22.67 9.30 16.15
N ARG A 83 -23.80 8.76 16.58
CA ARG A 83 -24.81 8.14 15.69
C ARG A 83 -25.69 9.16 15.00
N ALA A 84 -25.80 10.33 15.57
CA ALA A 84 -26.61 11.40 14.98
C ALA A 84 -26.12 11.77 13.58
N PRO A 85 -27.03 12.14 12.66
CA PRO A 85 -26.68 12.57 11.31
C PRO A 85 -25.80 13.82 11.30
N LEU A 86 -25.03 14.00 10.22
CA LEU A 86 -24.10 15.13 10.06
C LEU A 86 -24.81 16.48 10.14
N HIS A 87 -25.96 16.60 9.49
CA HIS A 87 -26.79 17.81 9.49
C HIS A 87 -28.23 17.50 9.94
N THR A 88 -29.06 18.53 10.08
CA THR A 88 -30.46 18.40 10.49
C THR A 88 -31.26 17.60 9.46
N GLY A 89 -31.90 16.54 9.91
CA GLY A 89 -32.70 15.62 9.08
C GLY A 89 -32.54 14.17 9.55
N PRO A 90 -33.39 13.27 9.09
CA PRO A 90 -33.21 11.85 9.32
C PRO A 90 -31.97 11.35 8.61
N LEU A 91 -31.42 10.21 9.06
CA LEU A 91 -30.47 9.45 8.26
C LEU A 91 -31.19 8.96 7.01
N ASP A 92 -30.59 9.15 5.84
CA ASP A 92 -31.16 8.66 4.62
C ASP A 92 -31.16 7.12 4.59
N ASP A 93 -32.24 6.54 4.09
CA ASP A 93 -32.28 5.11 3.78
C ASP A 93 -31.35 4.84 2.60
N VAL A 94 -30.19 4.28 2.92
CA VAL A 94 -29.15 3.97 1.93
C VAL A 94 -29.50 2.63 1.28
N ASN A 95 -29.77 2.64 -0.02
CA ASN A 95 -29.96 1.41 -0.75
C ASN A 95 -28.64 0.63 -0.92
N PRO A 96 -28.66 -0.69 -1.19
CA PRO A 96 -27.44 -1.50 -1.30
C PRO A 96 -26.45 -1.00 -2.36
N VAL A 97 -26.91 -0.39 -3.43
CA VAL A 97 -26.06 0.14 -4.52
C VAL A 97 -25.30 1.36 -4.03
N ASP A 98 -25.98 2.32 -3.39
CA ASP A 98 -25.36 3.52 -2.82
C ASP A 98 -24.40 3.15 -1.68
N PHE A 99 -24.76 2.14 -0.87
CA PHE A 99 -23.88 1.61 0.17
C PHE A 99 -22.55 1.09 -0.41
N TRP A 100 -22.61 0.20 -1.41
CA TRP A 100 -21.41 -0.34 -2.02
C TRP A 100 -20.61 0.69 -2.80
N HIS A 101 -21.31 1.65 -3.48
CA HIS A 101 -20.65 2.82 -4.04
C HIS A 101 -19.82 3.55 -2.98
N GLY A 102 -20.43 3.88 -1.84
CA GLY A 102 -19.76 4.56 -0.72
C GLY A 102 -18.58 3.78 -0.17
N VAL A 103 -18.72 2.45 0.01
CA VAL A 103 -17.65 1.56 0.51
C VAL A 103 -16.47 1.54 -0.46
N LEU A 104 -16.72 1.37 -1.76
CA LEU A 104 -15.67 1.31 -2.79
C LEU A 104 -14.94 2.65 -2.92
N MET A 105 -15.70 3.76 -2.99
CA MET A 105 -15.15 5.11 -3.09
C MET A 105 -14.39 5.51 -1.82
N GLY A 106 -14.95 5.21 -0.64
CA GLY A 106 -14.31 5.46 0.65
C GLY A 106 -13.02 4.64 0.81
N THR A 107 -13.02 3.36 0.44
CA THR A 107 -11.82 2.50 0.48
C THR A 107 -10.73 3.07 -0.44
N ALA A 108 -11.07 3.44 -1.67
CA ALA A 108 -10.11 4.04 -2.60
C ALA A 108 -9.56 5.36 -2.06
N GLY A 109 -10.44 6.29 -1.66
CA GLY A 109 -10.08 7.66 -1.29
C GLY A 109 -9.49 7.77 0.11
N ALA A 110 -10.04 7.06 1.11
CA ALA A 110 -9.58 7.17 2.48
C ALA A 110 -8.36 6.27 2.77
N VAL A 111 -8.18 5.16 2.08
CA VAL A 111 -7.15 4.18 2.43
C VAL A 111 -6.13 3.96 1.31
N LEU A 112 -6.57 3.47 0.15
CA LEU A 112 -5.65 2.96 -0.87
C LEU A 112 -4.79 4.06 -1.49
N VAL A 113 -5.38 5.17 -1.92
CA VAL A 113 -4.64 6.28 -2.55
C VAL A 113 -3.69 6.96 -1.55
N PRO A 114 -4.10 7.34 -0.33
CA PRO A 114 -3.17 7.88 0.66
C PRO A 114 -2.01 6.95 1.00
N VAL A 115 -2.26 5.67 1.19
CA VAL A 115 -1.21 4.67 1.47
C VAL A 115 -0.25 4.54 0.28
N ALA A 116 -0.77 4.52 -0.96
CA ALA A 116 0.06 4.50 -2.16
C ALA A 116 0.98 5.73 -2.24
N VAL A 117 0.44 6.92 -1.96
CA VAL A 117 1.20 8.19 -1.96
C VAL A 117 2.28 8.17 -0.88
N LEU A 118 1.94 7.77 0.35
CA LEU A 118 2.90 7.69 1.46
C LEU A 118 4.02 6.69 1.18
N ALA A 119 3.71 5.53 0.64
CA ALA A 119 4.70 4.53 0.26
C ALA A 119 5.65 5.07 -0.81
N ALA A 120 5.12 5.71 -1.88
CA ALA A 120 5.91 6.27 -2.95
C ALA A 120 6.78 7.46 -2.51
N ARG A 121 6.38 8.22 -1.48
CA ARG A 121 7.14 9.36 -0.99
C ARG A 121 8.19 8.98 0.05
N TYR A 122 7.86 8.11 1.03
CA TYR A 122 8.68 7.92 2.22
C TYR A 122 9.31 6.53 2.39
N TRP A 123 8.91 5.52 1.59
CA TRP A 123 9.39 4.15 1.76
C TRP A 123 10.43 3.72 0.73
N LYS A 124 10.94 4.66 -0.06
CA LYS A 124 11.99 4.35 -1.07
C LYS A 124 13.29 3.90 -0.42
N ILE A 125 13.61 4.47 0.73
CA ILE A 125 14.69 4.04 1.61
C ILE A 125 14.08 3.81 3.00
N VAL A 126 14.19 2.58 3.50
CA VAL A 126 13.57 2.22 4.80
C VAL A 126 14.59 2.26 5.93
N PRO A 127 14.16 2.53 7.17
CA PRO A 127 15.04 2.47 8.33
C PRO A 127 15.66 1.07 8.45
N GLY A 128 16.98 1.03 8.60
CA GLY A 128 17.73 -0.23 8.67
C GLY A 128 18.31 -0.70 7.34
N GLN A 129 17.91 -0.14 6.22
CA GLN A 129 18.54 -0.38 4.93
C GLN A 129 19.95 0.20 4.89
N ASP A 130 20.91 -0.60 4.38
CA ASP A 130 22.29 -0.16 4.18
C ASP A 130 22.42 0.60 2.85
N TRP A 131 21.72 1.71 2.76
CA TRP A 131 21.79 2.60 1.61
C TRP A 131 23.01 3.56 1.75
N PRO A 132 23.80 3.85 0.72
CA PRO A 132 23.60 3.50 -0.71
C PRO A 132 24.23 2.16 -1.13
N ARG A 133 24.72 1.33 -0.22
CA ARG A 133 25.29 0.02 -0.59
C ARG A 133 24.24 -0.97 -1.09
N ILE A 134 23.07 -0.96 -0.46
CA ILE A 134 21.91 -1.72 -0.90
C ILE A 134 20.91 -0.73 -1.48
N ILE A 135 20.87 -0.65 -2.81
CA ILE A 135 19.98 0.24 -3.55
C ILE A 135 18.74 -0.50 -4.06
N ASN A 136 17.76 0.26 -4.57
CA ASN A 136 16.57 -0.25 -5.25
C ASN A 136 15.70 -1.18 -4.38
N HIS A 137 15.33 -0.72 -3.19
CA HIS A 137 14.33 -1.42 -2.37
C HIS A 137 12.97 -1.43 -3.07
N ARG A 138 12.51 -2.63 -3.48
CA ARG A 138 11.27 -2.79 -4.28
C ARG A 138 9.98 -2.80 -3.46
N GLY A 139 10.06 -2.84 -2.14
CA GLY A 139 8.88 -2.94 -1.26
C GLY A 139 7.90 -1.80 -1.48
N TRP A 140 8.38 -0.57 -1.55
CA TRP A 140 7.55 0.60 -1.80
C TRP A 140 6.84 0.55 -3.17
N GLN A 141 7.52 0.02 -4.21
CA GLN A 141 6.95 -0.11 -5.56
C GLN A 141 5.80 -1.13 -5.57
N ARG A 142 5.94 -2.23 -4.81
CA ARG A 142 4.89 -3.25 -4.68
C ARG A 142 3.67 -2.66 -3.97
N VAL A 143 3.88 -2.01 -2.81
CA VAL A 143 2.78 -1.39 -2.06
C VAL A 143 2.09 -0.31 -2.89
N HIS A 144 2.86 0.62 -3.48
CA HIS A 144 2.32 1.68 -4.35
C HIS A 144 1.54 1.09 -5.54
N GLY A 145 2.10 0.09 -6.21
CA GLY A 145 1.46 -0.55 -7.36
C GLY A 145 0.19 -1.31 -6.99
N LEU A 146 0.22 -2.13 -5.93
CA LEU A 146 -0.94 -2.89 -5.49
C LEU A 146 -2.06 -1.98 -5.01
N CYS A 147 -1.76 -1.00 -4.16
CA CYS A 147 -2.75 -0.02 -3.71
C CYS A 147 -3.27 0.82 -4.89
N GLY A 148 -2.42 1.19 -5.84
CA GLY A 148 -2.82 1.93 -7.04
C GLY A 148 -3.78 1.15 -7.92
N VAL A 149 -3.47 -0.12 -8.23
CA VAL A 149 -4.36 -0.99 -9.03
C VAL A 149 -5.67 -1.23 -8.29
N ALA A 150 -5.61 -1.56 -7.00
CA ALA A 150 -6.81 -1.77 -6.19
C ALA A 150 -7.68 -0.50 -6.13
N ALA A 151 -7.07 0.69 -5.99
CA ALA A 151 -7.80 1.95 -6.02
C ALA A 151 -8.50 2.19 -7.36
N VAL A 152 -7.81 1.94 -8.50
CA VAL A 152 -8.45 2.05 -9.83
C VAL A 152 -9.64 1.11 -9.95
N LEU A 153 -9.50 -0.14 -9.53
CA LEU A 153 -10.59 -1.12 -9.56
C LEU A 153 -11.78 -0.68 -8.69
N CYS A 154 -11.50 -0.21 -7.46
CA CYS A 154 -12.55 0.31 -6.57
C CYS A 154 -13.25 1.53 -7.18
N LEU A 155 -12.51 2.49 -7.78
CA LEU A 155 -13.07 3.69 -8.40
C LEU A 155 -13.93 3.34 -9.61
N VAL A 156 -13.45 2.46 -10.49
CA VAL A 156 -14.21 2.01 -11.67
C VAL A 156 -15.47 1.26 -11.26
N ALA A 157 -15.37 0.32 -10.32
CA ALA A 157 -16.53 -0.42 -9.82
C ALA A 157 -17.53 0.49 -9.11
N GLY A 158 -17.05 1.44 -8.28
CA GLY A 158 -17.90 2.40 -7.60
C GLY A 158 -18.62 3.34 -8.58
N VAL A 159 -17.95 3.78 -9.65
CA VAL A 159 -18.61 4.56 -10.73
C VAL A 159 -19.66 3.71 -11.43
N ALA A 160 -19.35 2.46 -11.78
CA ALA A 160 -20.32 1.56 -12.39
C ALA A 160 -21.58 1.39 -11.51
N MET A 161 -21.40 1.27 -10.20
CA MET A 161 -22.50 1.25 -9.23
C MET A 161 -23.34 2.54 -9.28
N ALA A 162 -22.69 3.71 -9.32
CA ALA A 162 -23.40 5.00 -9.39
C ALA A 162 -24.25 5.15 -10.65
N PHE A 163 -23.84 4.55 -11.77
CA PHE A 163 -24.64 4.55 -13.01
C PHE A 163 -25.79 3.54 -13.02
N TYR A 164 -25.78 2.58 -12.10
CA TYR A 164 -26.83 1.57 -12.07
C TYR A 164 -28.15 2.17 -11.60
N GLY A 165 -29.14 2.19 -12.51
CA GLY A 165 -30.49 2.69 -12.21
C GLY A 165 -30.66 4.21 -12.14
N MET A 166 -29.63 5.01 -12.49
CA MET A 166 -29.70 6.47 -12.49
C MET A 166 -29.59 7.06 -13.89
N SER A 167 -30.28 8.16 -14.13
CA SER A 167 -30.15 8.92 -15.38
C SER A 167 -28.90 9.81 -15.38
N LEU A 168 -28.37 10.09 -16.59
CA LEU A 168 -27.21 11.00 -16.71
C LEU A 168 -27.50 12.40 -16.13
N ALA A 169 -28.72 12.89 -16.24
CA ALA A 169 -29.13 14.19 -15.66
C ALA A 169 -28.98 14.21 -14.14
N SER A 170 -29.26 13.09 -13.45
CA SER A 170 -29.09 12.96 -12.01
C SER A 170 -27.61 13.04 -11.60
N HIS A 171 -26.69 12.54 -12.45
CA HIS A 171 -25.25 12.59 -12.20
C HIS A 171 -24.64 13.98 -12.33
N LEU A 172 -25.36 14.96 -12.84
CA LEU A 172 -24.92 16.35 -12.96
C LEU A 172 -25.67 17.30 -12.00
N ALA A 173 -26.59 16.77 -11.18
CA ALA A 173 -27.45 17.59 -10.33
C ALA A 173 -26.80 18.06 -9.02
N HIS A 174 -25.73 17.38 -8.54
CA HIS A 174 -25.18 17.60 -7.21
C HIS A 174 -23.67 17.85 -7.24
N PRO A 175 -23.14 18.67 -6.31
CA PRO A 175 -21.69 18.96 -6.22
C PRO A 175 -20.83 17.69 -6.10
N HIS A 176 -21.28 16.69 -5.32
CA HIS A 176 -20.61 15.39 -5.20
C HIS A 176 -20.40 14.71 -6.55
N ALA A 177 -21.45 14.69 -7.39
CA ALA A 177 -21.39 14.08 -8.71
C ALA A 177 -20.41 14.83 -9.65
N TRP A 178 -20.42 16.18 -9.66
CA TRP A 178 -19.47 16.96 -10.46
C TRP A 178 -18.02 16.73 -10.05
N MET A 179 -17.77 16.70 -8.73
CA MET A 179 -16.46 16.38 -8.20
C MET A 179 -16.05 14.95 -8.55
N GLY A 180 -16.99 14.00 -8.54
CA GLY A 180 -16.79 12.64 -9.01
C GLY A 180 -16.30 12.56 -10.45
N TRP A 181 -16.92 13.32 -11.37
CA TRP A 181 -16.44 13.45 -12.75
C TRP A 181 -15.03 14.05 -12.82
N GLY A 182 -14.74 15.07 -12.00
CA GLY A 182 -13.39 15.64 -11.86
C GLY A 182 -12.37 14.59 -11.42
N VAL A 183 -12.71 13.77 -10.42
CA VAL A 183 -11.88 12.65 -9.96
C VAL A 183 -11.60 11.66 -11.09
N MET A 184 -12.62 11.28 -11.87
CA MET A 184 -12.46 10.37 -12.99
C MET A 184 -11.60 10.95 -14.12
N ALA A 185 -11.73 12.25 -14.41
CA ALA A 185 -10.88 12.93 -15.38
C ALA A 185 -9.39 12.92 -14.93
N VAL A 186 -9.12 13.25 -13.67
CA VAL A 186 -7.75 13.20 -13.12
C VAL A 186 -7.20 11.78 -13.12
N LEU A 187 -8.03 10.78 -12.79
CA LEU A 187 -7.65 9.36 -12.83
C LEU A 187 -7.29 8.94 -14.27
N LEU A 188 -8.09 9.31 -15.26
CA LEU A 188 -7.82 9.04 -16.67
C LEU A 188 -6.49 9.67 -17.11
N LEU A 189 -6.25 10.94 -16.77
CA LEU A 189 -4.98 11.62 -17.05
C LEU A 189 -3.80 10.92 -16.39
N LEU A 190 -3.97 10.42 -15.16
CA LEU A 190 -2.94 9.68 -14.43
C LEU A 190 -2.64 8.35 -15.11
N VAL A 191 -3.65 7.61 -15.58
CA VAL A 191 -3.48 6.36 -16.32
C VAL A 191 -2.79 6.61 -17.66
N VAL A 192 -3.22 7.62 -18.42
CA VAL A 192 -2.57 8.03 -19.68
C VAL A 192 -1.11 8.42 -19.43
N ASN A 193 -0.84 9.15 -18.36
CA ASN A 193 0.52 9.54 -17.99
C ASN A 193 1.44 8.32 -17.77
N ILE A 194 0.93 7.17 -17.32
CA ILE A 194 1.72 5.93 -17.16
C ILE A 194 2.36 5.49 -18.50
N ALA A 195 1.71 5.73 -19.62
CA ALA A 195 2.27 5.44 -20.95
C ALA A 195 3.59 6.21 -21.23
N LEU A 196 3.80 7.33 -20.56
CA LEU A 196 5.05 8.13 -20.65
C LEU A 196 6.17 7.58 -19.77
N ARG A 197 5.94 6.54 -18.97
CA ARG A 197 6.94 6.00 -18.01
C ARG A 197 8.25 5.59 -18.67
N GLY A 198 8.19 5.02 -19.87
CA GLY A 198 9.34 4.59 -20.64
C GLY A 198 10.12 3.42 -20.03
N SER A 199 11.25 3.13 -20.64
CA SER A 199 12.18 2.07 -20.25
C SER A 199 12.98 2.43 -18.98
N ILE A 200 13.57 1.42 -18.36
CA ILE A 200 14.33 1.61 -17.11
C ILE A 200 15.80 1.94 -17.42
N GLY A 201 16.43 1.15 -18.29
CA GLY A 201 17.85 1.26 -18.62
C GLY A 201 18.78 1.05 -17.42
N GLY A 202 20.00 1.52 -17.57
CA GLY A 202 21.04 1.54 -16.55
C GLY A 202 21.70 0.20 -16.28
N PRO A 203 22.66 0.18 -15.35
CA PRO A 203 23.40 -1.03 -15.00
C PRO A 203 22.54 -2.09 -14.30
N GLY A 204 22.84 -3.35 -14.56
CA GLY A 204 22.26 -4.47 -13.86
C GLY A 204 22.53 -4.44 -12.35
N ARG A 205 21.76 -5.19 -11.53
CA ARG A 205 21.86 -5.19 -10.06
C ARG A 205 23.26 -5.46 -9.50
N HIS A 206 24.05 -6.31 -10.19
CA HIS A 206 25.42 -6.64 -9.78
C HIS A 206 26.41 -5.57 -10.22
N GLN A 207 26.21 -4.98 -11.38
CA GLN A 207 27.09 -3.95 -11.97
C GLN A 207 26.95 -2.58 -11.31
N ALA A 208 25.80 -2.26 -10.73
CA ALA A 208 25.60 -1.01 -10.01
C ALA A 208 26.44 -0.90 -8.72
N ARG A 209 27.05 -1.99 -8.26
CA ARG A 209 27.92 -2.02 -7.06
C ARG A 209 29.39 -1.73 -7.38
N THR A 210 29.83 -2.04 -8.56
CA THR A 210 31.17 -1.82 -9.05
C THR A 210 31.13 -0.70 -10.08
N LEU A 211 31.63 0.46 -9.71
CA LEU A 211 31.67 1.68 -10.54
C LEU A 211 32.61 1.57 -11.75
N VAL A 212 33.14 0.42 -12.06
CA VAL A 212 34.15 0.20 -13.07
C VAL A 212 33.51 -0.47 -14.29
N HIS A 213 33.51 0.20 -15.42
CA HIS A 213 33.10 -0.26 -16.76
C HIS A 213 31.60 -0.56 -16.94
N LEU A 214 30.78 0.46 -16.74
CA LEU A 214 29.37 0.43 -17.10
C LEU A 214 29.23 0.73 -18.60
N HIS A 215 29.05 -0.30 -19.42
CA HIS A 215 28.27 -0.14 -20.63
C HIS A 215 26.84 0.12 -20.20
N ASP A 216 26.50 1.41 -20.09
CA ASP A 216 25.16 1.83 -19.68
C ASP A 216 24.19 1.37 -20.76
N VAL A 217 23.22 0.52 -20.36
CA VAL A 217 22.09 0.23 -21.23
C VAL A 217 21.21 1.48 -21.26
N PRO A 218 21.07 2.16 -22.41
CA PRO A 218 20.24 3.35 -22.50
C PRO A 218 18.84 3.11 -22.01
N GLY A 219 18.26 4.08 -21.32
CA GLY A 219 16.90 3.94 -20.86
C GLY A 219 16.32 5.20 -20.26
N ASP A 220 15.02 5.42 -20.51
CA ASP A 220 14.33 6.65 -20.15
C ASP A 220 14.53 7.07 -18.69
N HIS A 221 14.50 6.10 -17.76
CA HIS A 221 14.68 6.41 -16.35
C HIS A 221 16.14 6.66 -15.97
N TYR A 222 17.08 5.88 -16.52
CA TYR A 222 18.50 6.07 -16.19
C TYR A 222 19.04 7.38 -16.75
N ASP A 223 18.72 7.69 -18.00
CA ASP A 223 19.18 8.90 -18.69
C ASP A 223 18.30 10.12 -18.39
N MET A 224 17.19 9.93 -17.68
CA MET A 224 16.22 10.99 -17.35
C MET A 224 15.76 11.75 -18.60
N THR A 225 15.36 11.02 -19.63
CA THR A 225 14.87 11.59 -20.90
C THR A 225 13.73 12.58 -20.68
N ARG A 226 13.45 13.44 -21.67
CA ARG A 226 12.34 14.40 -21.62
C ARG A 226 11.02 13.69 -21.33
N ARG A 227 10.76 12.54 -21.97
CA ARG A 227 9.61 11.69 -21.74
C ARG A 227 9.49 11.28 -20.27
N ARG A 228 10.58 10.78 -19.69
CA ARG A 228 10.62 10.37 -18.28
C ARG A 228 10.40 11.53 -17.31
N ARG A 229 10.97 12.69 -17.59
CA ARG A 229 10.78 13.90 -16.75
C ARG A 229 9.31 14.35 -16.74
N ILE A 230 8.64 14.36 -17.91
CA ILE A 230 7.21 14.68 -18.03
C ILE A 230 6.40 13.66 -17.22
N PHE A 231 6.69 12.37 -17.38
CA PHE A 231 6.04 11.31 -16.59
C PHE A 231 6.17 11.55 -15.09
N GLU A 232 7.39 11.73 -14.58
CA GLU A 232 7.61 11.85 -13.13
C GLU A 232 6.94 13.09 -12.53
N HIS A 233 7.00 14.19 -13.24
CA HIS A 233 6.35 15.43 -12.82
C HIS A 233 4.82 15.29 -12.86
N GLY A 234 4.29 14.89 -14.00
CA GLY A 234 2.85 14.72 -14.21
C GLY A 234 2.25 13.68 -13.25
N HIS A 235 2.86 12.50 -13.15
CA HIS A 235 2.37 11.42 -12.25
C HIS A 235 2.30 11.87 -10.79
N ARG A 236 3.29 12.63 -10.35
CA ARG A 236 3.33 13.12 -8.96
C ARG A 236 2.24 14.15 -8.69
N TRP A 237 2.12 15.16 -9.54
CA TRP A 237 1.13 16.22 -9.34
C TRP A 237 -0.30 15.74 -9.53
N LEU A 238 -0.53 14.92 -10.56
CA LEU A 238 -1.83 14.28 -10.76
C LEU A 238 -2.18 13.36 -9.58
N GLY A 239 -1.20 12.62 -9.03
CA GLY A 239 -1.42 11.77 -7.86
C GLY A 239 -1.80 12.55 -6.60
N TYR A 240 -1.15 13.69 -6.34
CA TYR A 240 -1.54 14.57 -5.22
C TYR A 240 -2.89 15.23 -5.48
N GLY A 241 -3.14 15.68 -6.71
CA GLY A 241 -4.43 16.23 -7.13
C GLY A 241 -5.56 15.23 -6.96
N LEU A 242 -5.36 13.98 -7.38
CA LEU A 242 -6.33 12.89 -7.19
C LEU A 242 -6.60 12.64 -5.70
N MET A 243 -5.57 12.61 -4.87
CA MET A 243 -5.74 12.41 -3.42
C MET A 243 -6.58 13.52 -2.80
N LEU A 244 -6.33 14.80 -3.13
CA LEU A 244 -7.10 15.93 -2.62
C LEU A 244 -8.53 15.94 -3.16
N ALA A 245 -8.72 15.65 -4.44
CA ALA A 245 -10.03 15.57 -5.06
C ALA A 245 -10.87 14.44 -4.45
N LEU A 246 -10.28 13.27 -4.20
CA LEU A 246 -10.94 12.15 -3.51
C LEU A 246 -11.30 12.53 -2.07
N PHE A 247 -10.41 13.20 -1.33
CA PHE A 247 -10.71 13.70 0.01
C PHE A 247 -11.96 14.58 0.00
N ALA A 248 -11.99 15.59 -0.86
CA ALA A 248 -13.12 16.49 -0.96
C ALA A 248 -14.40 15.76 -1.42
N ASN A 249 -14.27 14.84 -2.39
CA ASN A 249 -15.41 14.09 -2.90
C ASN A 249 -16.01 13.11 -1.87
N VAL A 250 -15.18 12.47 -1.05
CA VAL A 250 -15.66 11.62 0.06
C VAL A 250 -16.42 12.46 1.08
N MET A 251 -15.92 13.65 1.44
CA MET A 251 -16.60 14.52 2.39
C MET A 251 -17.93 15.07 1.85
N THR A 252 -17.99 15.46 0.57
CA THR A 252 -19.25 15.89 -0.06
C THR A 252 -20.23 14.73 -0.23
N GLY A 253 -19.75 13.51 -0.45
CA GLY A 253 -20.58 12.30 -0.43
C GLY A 253 -21.18 12.03 0.95
N TYR A 254 -20.38 12.13 2.01
CA TYR A 254 -20.86 12.00 3.39
C TYR A 254 -21.90 13.04 3.74
N TRP A 255 -21.71 14.29 3.28
CA TRP A 255 -22.69 15.35 3.44
C TRP A 255 -23.97 15.05 2.67
N HIS A 256 -23.85 14.58 1.43
CA HIS A 256 -25.00 14.30 0.56
C HIS A 256 -25.91 13.19 1.09
N VAL A 257 -25.32 12.12 1.65
CA VAL A 257 -26.07 10.97 2.21
C VAL A 257 -26.35 11.14 3.71
N ASN A 258 -26.01 12.28 4.30
CA ASN A 258 -26.20 12.59 5.71
C ASN A 258 -25.73 11.48 6.67
N VAL A 259 -24.50 10.99 6.44
CA VAL A 259 -23.93 9.88 7.24
C VAL A 259 -23.85 10.19 8.74
N PRO A 260 -23.73 9.17 9.61
CA PRO A 260 -23.47 9.40 11.04
C PRO A 260 -22.18 10.20 11.27
N ARG A 261 -22.21 11.15 12.22
CA ARG A 261 -21.05 11.97 12.61
C ARG A 261 -19.81 11.15 12.94
N GLY A 262 -20.00 10.00 13.58
CA GLY A 262 -18.93 9.09 13.95
C GLY A 262 -18.12 8.60 12.74
N LEU A 263 -18.77 8.31 11.61
CA LEU A 263 -18.08 7.88 10.39
C LEU A 263 -17.23 9.00 9.80
N ALA A 264 -17.79 10.21 9.71
CA ALA A 264 -17.06 11.36 9.21
C ALA A 264 -15.87 11.71 10.10
N LEU A 265 -16.06 11.72 11.42
CA LEU A 265 -14.99 11.98 12.38
C LEU A 265 -13.91 10.90 12.37
N ALA A 266 -14.27 9.63 12.27
CA ALA A 266 -13.31 8.53 12.15
C ALA A 266 -12.45 8.68 10.88
N THR A 267 -13.07 9.05 9.76
CA THR A 267 -12.35 9.30 8.51
C THR A 267 -11.41 10.51 8.62
N LEU A 268 -11.86 11.60 9.22
CA LEU A 268 -11.02 12.78 9.46
C LEU A 268 -9.86 12.47 10.41
N ALA A 269 -10.11 11.76 11.51
CA ALA A 269 -9.08 11.33 12.45
C ALA A 269 -8.04 10.42 11.78
N TRP A 270 -8.49 9.51 10.94
CA TRP A 270 -7.61 8.66 10.15
C TRP A 270 -6.69 9.50 9.24
N TRP A 271 -7.25 10.45 8.50
CA TRP A 271 -6.44 11.32 7.64
C TRP A 271 -5.52 12.25 8.41
N ALA A 272 -5.95 12.74 9.57
CA ALA A 272 -5.08 13.50 10.47
C ALA A 272 -3.89 12.64 10.94
N CYS A 273 -4.13 11.37 11.27
CA CYS A 273 -3.08 10.41 11.63
C CYS A 273 -2.08 10.20 10.46
N LEU A 274 -2.57 10.02 9.23
CA LEU A 274 -1.72 9.90 8.04
C LEU A 274 -0.92 11.20 7.77
N ALA A 275 -1.54 12.36 7.96
CA ALA A 275 -0.87 13.65 7.80
C ALA A 275 0.23 13.86 8.87
N LEU A 276 -0.02 13.49 10.13
CA LEU A 276 0.98 13.53 11.20
C LEU A 276 2.14 12.56 10.91
N MET A 277 1.84 11.37 10.40
CA MET A 277 2.86 10.43 9.95
C MET A 277 3.71 11.01 8.81
N ALA A 278 3.07 11.59 7.80
CA ALA A 278 3.74 12.25 6.69
C ALA A 278 4.65 13.39 7.17
N TRP A 279 4.14 14.26 8.02
CA TRP A 279 4.88 15.36 8.62
C TRP A 279 6.10 14.87 9.42
N ARG A 280 5.94 13.82 10.26
CA ARG A 280 7.03 13.21 11.01
C ARG A 280 8.10 12.64 10.08
N TRP A 281 7.71 11.94 9.03
CA TRP A 281 8.64 11.38 8.04
C TRP A 281 9.34 12.44 7.20
N GLU A 282 8.65 13.52 6.88
CA GLU A 282 9.24 14.69 6.21
C GLU A 282 10.35 15.31 7.08
N ARG A 283 10.05 15.53 8.38
CA ARG A 283 11.05 16.03 9.34
C ARG A 283 12.24 15.09 9.56
N GLN A 284 12.04 13.81 9.33
CA GLN A 284 13.11 12.81 9.38
C GLN A 284 13.93 12.76 8.08
N GLY A 285 13.64 13.57 7.08
CA GLY A 285 14.32 13.59 5.78
C GLY A 285 14.09 12.33 4.94
N ARG A 286 12.96 11.62 5.16
CA ARG A 286 12.66 10.35 4.46
C ARG A 286 12.13 10.53 3.02
N ALA A 287 11.83 11.77 2.63
CA ALA A 287 11.37 12.10 1.27
C ALA A 287 12.54 12.15 0.29
N VAL A 288 13.05 10.99 -0.11
CA VAL A 288 14.23 10.88 -0.98
C VAL A 288 13.81 10.83 -2.45
N ASP A 289 14.68 11.43 -3.31
CA ASP A 289 14.52 11.36 -4.75
C ASP A 289 14.49 9.90 -5.24
N GLY A 290 13.53 9.58 -6.09
CA GLY A 290 13.34 8.25 -6.63
C GLY A 290 14.50 7.77 -7.48
N TYR A 291 15.18 8.68 -8.16
CA TYR A 291 16.38 8.38 -8.93
C TYR A 291 17.51 7.89 -8.01
N GLN A 292 17.81 8.67 -6.95
CA GLN A 292 18.84 8.28 -5.99
C GLN A 292 18.51 7.02 -5.22
N ALA A 293 17.26 6.83 -4.85
CA ALA A 293 16.82 5.61 -4.17
C ALA A 293 17.10 4.36 -4.99
N ARG A 294 17.07 4.47 -6.31
CA ARG A 294 17.30 3.38 -7.27
C ARG A 294 18.75 3.21 -7.68
N TRP A 295 19.44 4.29 -7.98
CA TRP A 295 20.77 4.27 -8.59
C TRP A 295 21.89 4.68 -7.63
N GLY A 296 21.55 5.30 -6.51
CA GLY A 296 22.51 5.83 -5.55
C GLY A 296 22.86 7.32 -5.80
N PRO A 297 23.64 7.91 -4.88
CA PRO A 297 23.97 9.34 -4.89
C PRO A 297 25.15 9.72 -5.81
N SER A 298 25.84 8.76 -6.45
CA SER A 298 27.03 9.03 -7.25
C SER A 298 26.73 9.95 -8.42
N MET A 299 27.56 10.98 -8.63
CA MET A 299 27.50 11.91 -9.76
C MET A 299 27.88 11.25 -11.11
N ALA A 300 28.38 10.02 -11.09
CA ALA A 300 28.61 9.23 -12.30
C ALA A 300 27.29 8.89 -13.02
N HIS A 301 26.18 8.78 -12.25
CA HIS A 301 24.86 8.52 -12.83
C HIS A 301 24.27 9.78 -13.47
N PRO A 302 23.87 9.74 -14.77
CA PRO A 302 23.47 10.93 -15.52
C PRO A 302 22.30 11.69 -14.90
N GLY A 303 21.31 11.00 -14.33
CA GLY A 303 20.16 11.64 -13.69
C GLY A 303 20.47 12.42 -12.41
N ASN A 304 21.63 12.20 -11.77
CA ASN A 304 22.05 13.01 -10.63
C ASN A 304 22.56 14.40 -11.03
N ARG A 305 22.94 14.58 -12.29
CA ARG A 305 23.37 15.88 -12.85
C ARG A 305 22.19 16.78 -13.21
N ILE A 306 20.99 16.20 -13.34
CA ILE A 306 19.76 16.93 -13.67
C ILE A 306 19.12 17.44 -12.38
N PRO A 307 18.53 18.65 -12.36
CA PRO A 307 17.79 19.14 -11.19
C PRO A 307 16.72 18.15 -10.73
N ARG A 308 16.54 18.06 -9.40
CA ARG A 308 15.52 17.17 -8.82
C ARG A 308 14.14 17.52 -9.34
N LEU A 309 13.35 16.50 -9.67
CA LEU A 309 11.98 16.65 -10.09
C LEU A 309 11.06 16.50 -8.87
N GLY A 310 10.41 17.60 -8.48
CA GLY A 310 9.40 17.64 -7.42
C GLY A 310 9.82 18.32 -6.13
N GLY A 311 8.85 18.97 -5.50
CA GLY A 311 9.04 19.71 -4.25
C GLY A 311 9.30 18.80 -3.05
N GLY A 312 10.15 19.27 -2.13
CA GLY A 312 10.43 18.59 -0.86
C GLY A 312 11.22 17.30 -0.94
N LEU A 313 11.75 16.90 -2.13
CA LEU A 313 12.59 15.72 -2.22
C LEU A 313 14.05 16.07 -1.99
N HIS A 314 14.74 15.25 -1.22
CA HIS A 314 16.15 15.40 -0.92
C HIS A 314 17.00 14.50 -1.80
N ARG A 315 18.18 15.03 -2.19
CA ARG A 315 19.29 14.27 -2.77
C ARG A 315 20.45 14.37 -1.81
N TYR A 316 20.92 13.23 -1.38
CA TYR A 316 22.02 13.13 -0.42
C TYR A 316 23.29 12.67 -1.10
N THR A 317 24.43 13.20 -0.66
CA THR A 317 25.73 12.55 -0.80
C THR A 317 25.81 11.39 0.19
N GLU A 318 26.74 10.45 -0.01
CA GLU A 318 26.96 9.37 0.94
C GLU A 318 27.37 9.90 2.33
N GLU A 319 28.12 10.99 2.36
CA GLU A 319 28.58 11.65 3.59
C GLU A 319 27.42 12.34 4.33
N GLU A 320 26.56 13.08 3.62
CA GLU A 320 25.36 13.68 4.20
C GLU A 320 24.43 12.62 4.77
N TYR A 321 24.25 11.50 4.06
CA TYR A 321 23.44 10.39 4.56
C TYR A 321 23.99 9.84 5.88
N ARG A 322 25.32 9.70 6.00
CA ARG A 322 25.96 9.25 7.25
C ARG A 322 25.78 10.23 8.42
N ARG A 323 25.68 11.52 8.11
CA ARG A 323 25.51 12.60 9.11
C ARG A 323 24.06 12.72 9.58
N LEU A 324 23.07 12.31 8.80
CA LEU A 324 21.68 12.38 9.19
C LEU A 324 21.42 11.53 10.45
N SER A 325 20.66 12.07 11.39
CA SER A 325 20.29 11.35 12.61
C SER A 325 19.64 9.99 12.31
N TRP A 326 18.84 9.94 11.27
CA TRP A 326 18.21 8.73 10.76
C TRP A 326 19.23 7.73 10.18
N GLY A 327 20.08 8.16 9.25
CA GLY A 327 21.15 7.35 8.67
C GLY A 327 22.22 6.98 9.69
N GLY A 328 22.63 7.93 10.53
CA GLY A 328 23.59 7.72 11.61
C GLY A 328 23.12 6.72 12.67
N GLN A 329 21.83 6.73 13.03
CA GLN A 329 21.24 5.74 13.95
C GLN A 329 21.25 4.33 13.35
N VAL A 330 20.93 4.20 12.07
CA VAL A 330 20.96 2.94 11.33
C VAL A 330 22.37 2.36 11.33
N MET A 331 23.36 3.18 10.96
CA MET A 331 24.77 2.76 10.92
C MET A 331 25.29 2.36 12.31
N ARG A 332 25.00 3.16 13.35
CA ARG A 332 25.38 2.84 14.73
C ARG A 332 24.72 1.54 15.24
N ARG A 333 23.46 1.32 14.95
CA ARG A 333 22.76 0.07 15.33
C ARG A 333 23.37 -1.15 14.63
N ARG A 334 23.70 -1.04 13.35
CA ARG A 334 24.34 -2.12 12.58
C ARG A 334 25.73 -2.42 13.14
N GLN A 335 26.55 -1.38 13.35
CA GLN A 335 27.89 -1.54 13.93
C GLN A 335 27.84 -2.20 15.31
N LYS A 336 26.91 -1.78 16.18
CA LYS A 336 26.68 -2.43 17.48
C LYS A 336 26.30 -3.90 17.33
N ARG A 337 25.40 -4.25 16.39
CA ARG A 337 25.00 -5.64 16.15
C ARG A 337 26.16 -6.49 15.65
N THR A 338 26.95 -5.98 14.71
CA THR A 338 28.11 -6.69 14.16
C THR A 338 29.18 -6.91 15.23
N THR A 339 29.46 -5.89 16.03
CA THR A 339 30.43 -5.97 17.14
C THR A 339 29.96 -6.97 18.20
N ARG A 340 28.66 -6.93 18.57
CA ARG A 340 28.08 -7.89 19.53
C ARG A 340 28.15 -9.33 19.02
N ARG A 341 27.84 -9.57 17.76
CA ARG A 341 27.94 -10.89 17.13
C ARG A 341 29.37 -11.39 17.11
N ARG A 342 30.35 -10.57 16.68
CA ARG A 342 31.77 -10.94 16.72
C ARG A 342 32.27 -11.25 18.13
N ARG A 343 31.77 -10.53 19.15
CA ARG A 343 32.13 -10.78 20.55
C ARG A 343 31.54 -12.11 21.03
N SER A 344 30.27 -12.40 20.70
CA SER A 344 29.64 -13.68 21.00
C SER A 344 30.37 -14.85 20.34
N ASP A 345 30.68 -14.72 19.03
CA ASP A 345 31.38 -15.75 18.25
C ASP A 345 32.81 -16.04 18.86
N ARG A 346 33.52 -14.98 19.31
CA ARG A 346 34.80 -15.11 19.98
C ARG A 346 34.68 -15.80 21.34
N GLN A 347 33.66 -15.47 22.13
CA GLN A 347 33.41 -16.10 23.42
C GLN A 347 33.07 -17.58 23.26
N GLU A 348 32.25 -17.91 22.28
CA GLU A 348 31.92 -19.31 22.00
C GLU A 348 33.12 -20.11 21.49
N ALA A 349 33.96 -19.52 20.64
CA ALA A 349 35.19 -20.13 20.18
C ALA A 349 36.22 -20.36 21.33
N ALA A 350 36.31 -19.40 22.26
CA ALA A 350 37.16 -19.53 23.45
C ALA A 350 36.67 -20.64 24.38
N ARG A 351 35.33 -20.70 24.60
CA ARG A 351 34.71 -21.77 25.39
C ARG A 351 34.97 -23.16 24.80
N ARG A 352 34.79 -23.32 23.48
CA ARG A 352 35.07 -24.59 22.79
C ARG A 352 36.53 -25.01 22.91
N LYS A 353 37.47 -24.05 22.87
CA LYS A 353 38.89 -24.35 23.08
C LYS A 353 39.15 -24.83 24.50
N LEU A 354 38.56 -24.22 25.51
CA LEU A 354 38.69 -24.62 26.91
C LEU A 354 38.13 -26.04 27.13
N GLU A 355 36.91 -26.30 26.64
CA GLU A 355 36.28 -27.63 26.72
C GLU A 355 37.11 -28.71 26.00
N ALA A 356 37.79 -28.37 24.89
CA ALA A 356 38.67 -29.29 24.18
C ALA A 356 39.95 -29.56 25.00
N SER A 357 40.53 -28.53 25.66
CA SER A 357 41.71 -28.68 26.53
C SER A 357 41.40 -29.56 27.75
N GLU A 358 40.25 -29.32 28.40
CA GLU A 358 39.80 -30.13 29.55
C GLU A 358 39.59 -31.60 29.18
N ARG A 359 39.01 -31.87 28.02
CA ARG A 359 38.86 -33.25 27.50
C ARG A 359 40.21 -33.91 27.24
N GLN A 360 41.15 -33.18 26.69
CA GLN A 360 42.48 -33.69 26.39
C GLN A 360 43.26 -34.03 27.69
N GLU A 361 43.17 -33.16 28.72
CA GLU A 361 43.74 -33.42 30.04
C GLU A 361 43.11 -34.65 30.71
N MET A 362 41.78 -34.79 30.64
CA MET A 362 41.06 -35.94 31.18
C MET A 362 41.46 -37.24 30.47
N PHE A 363 41.62 -37.20 29.14
CA PHE A 363 42.06 -38.34 28.35
C PHE A 363 43.49 -38.76 28.72
N THR A 364 44.41 -37.80 28.92
CA THR A 364 45.79 -38.03 29.30
C THR A 364 45.87 -38.60 30.74
N ALA A 365 45.06 -38.08 31.65
CA ALA A 365 44.99 -38.60 33.03
C ALA A 365 44.48 -40.06 33.08
N THR A 366 43.52 -40.41 32.22
CA THR A 366 42.97 -41.77 32.14
C THR A 366 44.00 -42.77 31.59
N GLN A 367 44.86 -42.36 30.64
CA GLN A 367 45.92 -43.23 30.11
C GLN A 367 47.05 -43.53 31.12
N VAL A 368 47.32 -42.59 32.06
CA VAL A 368 48.36 -42.81 33.08
C VAL A 368 47.89 -43.77 34.17
N SER A 369 46.59 -44.01 34.31
CA SER A 369 46.00 -44.84 35.37
C SER A 369 45.81 -46.32 34.99
N VAL A 370 46.19 -46.74 33.76
CA VAL A 370 46.09 -48.14 33.33
C VAL A 370 47.42 -48.85 33.76
N PRO A 371 47.41 -49.76 34.71
CA PRO A 371 48.62 -50.56 35.04
C PRO A 371 48.92 -51.44 33.82
N ALA A 372 50.28 -51.56 33.57
CA ALA A 372 50.76 -52.36 32.44
C ALA A 372 50.26 -53.82 32.58
N PRO A 373 49.74 -54.40 31.46
CA PRO A 373 49.33 -55.81 31.49
C PRO A 373 50.55 -56.72 31.75
N THR A 374 50.45 -57.55 32.74
CA THR A 374 51.39 -58.64 33.04
C THR A 374 51.45 -59.54 31.82
N THR A 375 52.68 -59.71 31.31
CA THR A 375 52.99 -60.58 30.19
C THR A 375 52.81 -62.04 30.63
N GLU A 376 51.68 -62.63 30.32
CA GLU A 376 51.51 -64.09 30.32
C GLU A 376 51.80 -64.63 28.89
N THR A 377 52.86 -65.34 28.78
CA THR A 377 53.31 -66.09 27.62
C THR A 377 52.41 -67.27 27.40
N LEU A 378 51.77 -67.36 26.24
CA LEU A 378 51.17 -68.56 25.71
C LEU A 378 51.50 -68.72 24.21
N PRO A 379 51.54 -69.96 23.67
CA PRO A 379 52.45 -70.34 22.61
C PRO A 379 51.88 -70.18 21.19
N GLU A 380 52.85 -70.19 20.27
CA GLU A 380 52.72 -70.28 18.82
C GLU A 380 51.67 -71.25 18.33
N ALA A 381 50.78 -70.78 17.46
CA ALA A 381 50.15 -71.62 16.43
C ALA A 381 50.14 -70.88 15.10
N SER A 382 50.93 -71.40 14.20
CA SER A 382 50.98 -71.12 12.80
C SER A 382 49.62 -71.30 12.15
N GLU A 383 49.13 -70.42 11.32
CA GLU A 383 48.45 -70.81 10.10
C GLU A 383 48.32 -69.63 9.12
N GLN A 384 48.89 -69.82 8.03
CA GLN A 384 48.75 -69.50 6.61
C GLN A 384 47.83 -68.40 6.15
N VAL A 385 48.45 -67.51 5.36
CA VAL A 385 47.96 -66.62 4.34
C VAL A 385 47.26 -67.41 3.21
N PRO A 386 46.22 -66.94 2.54
CA PRO A 386 46.49 -66.36 1.23
C PRO A 386 45.76 -65.04 0.96
N GLY A 387 46.46 -64.25 0.27
CA GLY A 387 46.31 -63.14 -0.48
C GLY A 387 45.06 -62.97 -1.35
N HIS A 388 44.68 -61.82 -1.54
CA HIS A 388 44.14 -61.37 -2.80
C HIS A 388 44.45 -59.90 -3.05
N ASP A 389 44.93 -59.69 -4.25
CA ASP A 389 45.56 -58.54 -4.87
C ASP A 389 44.50 -57.46 -5.28
N PRO A 390 44.92 -56.23 -5.50
CA PRO A 390 44.04 -55.12 -5.81
C PRO A 390 43.94 -54.93 -7.31
N SER A 391 42.81 -54.49 -7.81
CA SER A 391 42.79 -53.72 -9.08
C SER A 391 41.40 -53.30 -9.49
N ALA A 392 41.43 -52.19 -10.16
CA ALA A 392 40.44 -51.66 -11.15
C ALA A 392 39.38 -50.75 -10.57
N ALA A 393 39.56 -49.57 -10.86
CA ALA A 393 39.31 -48.73 -12.06
C ALA A 393 38.07 -47.89 -11.86
N GLU A 394 38.30 -46.60 -11.87
CA GLU A 394 37.85 -45.66 -12.93
C GLU A 394 36.39 -45.69 -13.30
N THR A 395 35.70 -44.59 -13.08
CA THR A 395 35.21 -43.72 -14.16
C THR A 395 34.34 -42.57 -13.56
N GLY A 396 34.69 -41.35 -13.86
CA GLY A 396 33.72 -40.25 -13.93
C GLY A 396 33.07 -40.26 -15.32
N PRO A 397 32.50 -39.16 -15.83
CA PRO A 397 31.82 -38.03 -15.25
C PRO A 397 30.41 -37.82 -15.90
N GLY A 398 29.61 -36.97 -15.40
CA GLY A 398 28.33 -36.58 -15.99
C GLY A 398 27.98 -35.12 -15.78
N GLN A 399 28.27 -34.33 -16.77
CA GLN A 399 27.60 -33.04 -17.06
C GLN A 399 26.17 -33.31 -17.48
N ASP A 400 25.26 -32.41 -17.10
CA ASP A 400 24.13 -31.89 -17.90
C ASP A 400 23.50 -30.74 -17.13
N THR A 401 23.63 -29.55 -17.61
CA THR A 401 22.92 -28.71 -18.59
C THR A 401 21.40 -28.55 -18.35
N ALA A 402 21.03 -27.27 -18.29
CA ALA A 402 19.86 -26.59 -18.81
C ALA A 402 18.51 -26.68 -18.05
N ARG A 403 18.09 -25.63 -17.48
CA ARG A 403 17.11 -24.62 -17.99
C ARG A 403 16.97 -23.45 -17.06
#